data_c816dbcc1b7bec855646ad9a6538b474
#
_entry.id   c816dbcc1b7bec855646ad9a6538b474
#
_cell.length_a   1.000
_cell.length_b   1.000
_cell.length_c   1.000
_cell.angle_alpha   90.00
_cell.angle_beta   90.00
_cell.angle_gamma   90.00
#
_symmetry.space_group_name_H-M   'P 1'
#
loop_
_entity.id
_entity.type
_entity.pdbx_description
1 polymer ?
#
loop_
_entity_poly.entity_id
_entity_poly.type
_entity_poly.pdbx_seq_one_letter_code
_entity_poly.pdbx_strand_id
1 'polypeptide(L)'
;EASYDAVHLMDELPEVELIMQGEGEETFTRLVEACECGTEVCFSELPGIVLRRSDGTIEVHRPAPLMNLDDIPFSYGDLSGLEHRIIYYESSRGCPFSCSYCLSSIDKKVRFRSLSLVTKELQFFLDRKVPQVKFVDRTFNCKKSHSMAIWQYLLEHDNGITNFHFEISSDLLDDDELALMKQMRPGLIQLEIGVQTTNLVVVKEIRRTMDLDKVARRVAQVNTFGNIHQHLDLIAGLPYEDIESFHRSFNDVYKMEPEQLQLGFLKVLKGSYMEEMKQKYGLLSQSKPPYEVLRTNWLSYEEVIRLKGVEEMVEVYYNSGQFRRTMKCLSQEWGDAFDLYDRLAAFYEEEGLNGVSHNRLARYEILYLFIQKWGNKEISYQDLLIYDLYLRENVKSRPSFAPDPSEWKNETKQFFMREAKERRYLKGYEAYDSRQMAKMAHLERMEDGSFVLFDYKNRDALFGNAAAFSISQDEI
;
A
#
# COMPACT_ATOMS: atom_id res chain seq x y z
N GLU A 1 19.38 2.45 10.87
CA GLU A 1 19.38 1.34 11.82
C GLU A 1 20.68 1.27 12.59
N ALA A 2 21.80 1.07 11.92
CA ALA A 2 23.15 1.08 12.55
C ALA A 2 23.39 2.33 13.42
N SER A 3 22.83 3.46 13.02
CA SER A 3 22.94 4.74 13.70
C SER A 3 22.40 4.73 15.15
N TYR A 4 21.40 3.89 15.45
CA TYR A 4 20.77 3.83 16.78
C TYR A 4 21.44 2.83 17.74
N ASP A 5 22.24 1.91 17.23
CA ASP A 5 22.92 0.87 18.01
C ASP A 5 24.41 0.76 17.62
N ALA A 6 25.00 1.91 17.29
CA ALA A 6 26.32 1.98 16.64
C ALA A 6 27.43 1.33 17.47
N VAL A 7 27.47 1.57 18.78
CA VAL A 7 28.53 1.03 19.66
C VAL A 7 28.45 -0.49 19.73
N HIS A 8 27.24 -1.03 19.98
CA HIS A 8 27.03 -2.48 20.04
C HIS A 8 27.34 -3.16 18.71
N LEU A 9 26.92 -2.57 17.58
CA LEU A 9 27.20 -3.09 16.26
C LEU A 9 28.71 -3.12 15.95
N MET A 10 29.45 -2.09 16.39
CA MET A 10 30.89 -2.07 16.23
C MET A 10 31.59 -3.09 17.15
N ASP A 11 31.03 -3.38 18.34
CA ASP A 11 31.57 -4.45 19.21
C ASP A 11 31.35 -5.84 18.58
N GLU A 12 30.19 -6.08 17.95
CA GLU A 12 29.89 -7.34 17.28
C GLU A 12 30.68 -7.51 15.95
N LEU A 13 31.01 -6.41 15.26
CA LEU A 13 31.66 -6.39 13.96
C LEU A 13 32.97 -5.60 14.05
N PRO A 14 34.10 -6.26 14.45
CA PRO A 14 35.39 -5.59 14.61
C PRO A 14 35.94 -4.95 13.34
N GLU A 15 35.50 -5.41 12.16
CA GLU A 15 35.86 -4.87 10.84
C GLU A 15 35.22 -3.54 10.50
N VAL A 16 34.20 -3.13 11.27
CA VAL A 16 33.54 -1.81 11.09
C VAL A 16 34.36 -0.75 11.81
N GLU A 17 34.92 0.16 11.06
CA GLU A 17 35.78 1.23 11.59
C GLU A 17 35.03 2.49 11.92
N LEU A 18 33.88 2.76 11.19
CA LEU A 18 33.13 3.98 11.34
C LEU A 18 31.63 3.76 11.07
N ILE A 19 30.77 4.40 11.88
CA ILE A 19 29.32 4.47 11.67
C ILE A 19 28.89 5.94 11.71
N MET A 20 28.14 6.39 10.71
CA MET A 20 27.50 7.70 10.73
C MET A 20 26.18 7.65 11.51
N GLN A 21 25.93 8.67 12.35
CA GLN A 21 24.72 8.83 13.14
C GLN A 21 23.92 10.06 12.70
N GLY A 22 22.61 9.92 12.64
CA GLY A 22 21.70 10.99 12.23
C GLY A 22 21.62 11.17 10.72
N GLU A 23 21.57 12.42 10.28
CA GLU A 23 21.52 12.78 8.84
C GLU A 23 22.88 12.60 8.21
N GLY A 24 22.93 11.84 7.11
CA GLY A 24 24.20 11.40 6.53
C GLY A 24 24.82 12.35 5.51
N GLU A 25 24.03 13.24 4.91
CA GLU A 25 24.45 13.96 3.70
C GLU A 25 25.68 14.86 3.95
N GLU A 26 25.60 15.74 4.94
CA GLU A 26 26.74 16.64 5.29
C GLU A 26 27.86 15.87 5.99
N THR A 27 27.51 14.91 6.88
CA THR A 27 28.50 14.08 7.57
C THR A 27 29.32 13.27 6.58
N PHE A 28 28.67 12.68 5.55
CA PHE A 28 29.37 11.93 4.50
C PHE A 28 30.30 12.82 3.67
N THR A 29 29.85 14.03 3.28
CA THR A 29 30.69 14.96 2.55
C THR A 29 31.97 15.31 3.32
N ARG A 30 31.82 15.66 4.60
CA ARG A 30 32.96 15.96 5.48
C ARG A 30 33.84 14.75 5.73
N LEU A 31 33.25 13.53 5.78
CA LEU A 31 34.01 12.29 5.90
C LEU A 31 34.92 12.08 4.67
N VAL A 32 34.39 12.29 3.46
CA VAL A 32 35.18 12.20 2.23
C VAL A 32 36.32 13.20 2.23
N GLU A 33 36.07 14.46 2.60
CA GLU A 33 37.09 15.50 2.74
C GLU A 33 38.17 15.11 3.77
N ALA A 34 37.76 14.52 4.90
CA ALA A 34 38.69 14.04 5.92
C ALA A 34 39.53 12.85 5.42
N CYS A 35 38.95 11.93 4.63
CA CYS A 35 39.69 10.85 3.99
C CYS A 35 40.74 11.38 2.99
N GLU A 36 40.43 12.41 2.23
CA GLU A 36 41.35 13.05 1.30
C GLU A 36 42.49 13.78 2.02
N CYS A 37 42.21 14.35 3.19
CA CYS A 37 43.22 14.96 4.05
C CYS A 37 44.26 13.95 4.61
N GLY A 38 43.84 12.71 4.86
CA GLY A 38 44.68 11.57 5.19
C GLY A 38 45.33 11.60 6.57
N THR A 39 44.83 12.38 7.51
CA THR A 39 45.35 12.44 8.90
C THR A 39 44.27 12.08 9.93
N GLU A 40 44.65 11.38 11.01
CA GLU A 40 43.72 11.05 12.11
C GLU A 40 43.08 12.30 12.74
N VAL A 41 43.73 13.44 12.71
CA VAL A 41 43.21 14.72 13.22
C VAL A 41 41.96 15.18 12.47
N CYS A 42 41.85 14.84 11.18
CA CYS A 42 40.71 15.21 10.36
C CYS A 42 39.40 14.50 10.80
N PHE A 43 39.48 13.35 11.46
CA PHE A 43 38.30 12.61 11.96
C PHE A 43 37.91 13.03 13.38
N SER A 44 38.85 13.54 14.21
CA SER A 44 38.61 13.81 15.62
C SER A 44 37.56 14.88 15.91
N GLU A 45 37.30 15.76 14.95
CA GLU A 45 36.33 16.86 15.09
C GLU A 45 35.02 16.67 14.31
N LEU A 46 34.91 15.56 13.54
CA LEU A 46 33.71 15.28 12.76
C LEU A 46 32.50 15.02 13.66
N PRO A 47 31.40 15.76 13.57
CA PRO A 47 30.18 15.43 14.30
C PRO A 47 29.42 14.32 13.58
N GLY A 48 28.59 13.59 14.33
CA GLY A 48 27.69 12.59 13.75
C GLY A 48 28.37 11.29 13.34
N ILE A 49 29.51 10.93 13.97
CA ILE A 49 30.17 9.66 13.74
C ILE A 49 30.44 8.91 15.05
N VAL A 50 30.54 7.60 14.94
CA VAL A 50 31.14 6.69 15.90
C VAL A 50 32.36 6.05 15.24
N LEU A 51 33.52 6.17 15.82
CA LEU A 51 34.81 5.80 15.23
C LEU A 51 35.52 4.80 16.12
N ARG A 52 36.15 3.77 15.50
CA ARG A 52 37.10 2.89 16.15
C ARG A 52 38.52 3.47 16.02
N ARG A 53 39.15 3.72 17.16
CA ARG A 53 40.55 4.17 17.22
C ARG A 53 41.52 3.03 16.92
N SER A 54 42.73 3.38 16.59
CA SER A 54 43.81 2.42 16.32
C SER A 54 44.17 1.52 17.51
N ASP A 55 43.87 1.96 18.75
CA ASP A 55 43.99 1.18 19.97
C ASP A 55 42.78 0.26 20.24
N GLY A 56 41.79 0.24 19.35
CA GLY A 56 40.57 -0.55 19.44
C GLY A 56 39.44 0.10 20.23
N THR A 57 39.65 1.27 20.86
CA THR A 57 38.59 1.97 21.59
C THR A 57 37.53 2.55 20.63
N ILE A 58 36.28 2.56 21.07
CA ILE A 58 35.16 3.14 20.31
C ILE A 58 34.85 4.53 20.87
N GLU A 59 34.92 5.52 20.03
CA GLU A 59 34.64 6.93 20.36
C GLU A 59 33.34 7.39 19.71
N VAL A 60 32.42 7.96 20.53
CA VAL A 60 31.15 8.53 20.07
C VAL A 60 31.30 10.04 19.99
N HIS A 61 31.13 10.59 18.81
CA HIS A 61 31.22 12.03 18.60
C HIS A 61 29.89 12.73 18.87
N ARG A 62 29.95 14.07 19.05
CA ARG A 62 28.74 14.89 19.21
C ARG A 62 27.80 14.72 18.02
N PRO A 63 26.48 14.80 18.19
CA PRO A 63 25.53 14.74 17.09
C PRO A 63 25.79 15.79 16.02
N ALA A 64 25.57 15.45 14.75
CA ALA A 64 25.59 16.39 13.66
C ALA A 64 24.42 17.41 13.80
N PRO A 65 24.58 18.67 13.39
CA PRO A 65 23.49 19.62 13.33
C PRO A 65 22.47 19.19 12.27
N LEU A 66 21.19 19.54 12.49
CA LEU A 66 20.14 19.31 11.50
C LEU A 66 20.35 20.18 10.27
N MET A 67 20.29 19.60 9.09
CA MET A 67 20.48 20.28 7.82
C MET A 67 19.28 21.18 7.44
N ASN A 68 19.53 22.20 6.63
CA ASN A 68 18.49 22.84 5.83
C ASN A 68 18.19 21.96 4.61
N LEU A 69 16.93 21.56 4.39
CA LEU A 69 16.57 20.66 3.30
C LEU A 69 16.77 21.26 1.91
N ASP A 70 16.84 22.60 1.80
CA ASP A 70 17.12 23.27 0.54
C ASP A 70 18.56 23.09 0.07
N ASP A 71 19.48 22.74 0.99
CA ASP A 71 20.89 22.50 0.67
C ASP A 71 21.13 21.07 0.11
N ILE A 72 20.13 20.19 0.21
CA ILE A 72 20.23 18.83 -0.33
C ILE A 72 20.07 18.88 -1.86
N PRO A 73 21.06 18.40 -2.63
CA PRO A 73 20.96 18.40 -4.09
C PRO A 73 19.87 17.47 -4.58
N PHE A 74 19.25 17.83 -5.70
CA PHE A 74 18.28 16.96 -6.37
C PHE A 74 18.98 15.77 -7.01
N SER A 75 18.70 14.57 -6.52
CA SER A 75 19.46 13.35 -6.87
C SER A 75 19.07 12.73 -8.22
N TYR A 76 17.96 13.16 -8.83
CA TYR A 76 17.40 12.55 -10.05
C TYR A 76 17.78 13.34 -11.32
N GLY A 77 19.08 13.56 -11.56
CA GLY A 77 19.54 14.21 -12.81
C GLY A 77 19.28 13.35 -14.05
N ASP A 78 19.40 12.03 -13.91
CA ASP A 78 19.13 11.01 -14.92
C ASP A 78 18.22 9.93 -14.34
N LEU A 79 17.21 9.50 -15.12
CA LEU A 79 16.28 8.41 -14.76
C LEU A 79 16.55 7.11 -15.54
N SER A 80 17.65 7.01 -16.27
CA SER A 80 18.05 5.80 -17.00
C SER A 80 18.15 4.60 -16.05
N GLY A 81 17.43 3.52 -16.38
CA GLY A 81 17.37 2.32 -15.54
C GLY A 81 16.36 2.40 -14.38
N LEU A 82 15.57 3.48 -14.28
CA LEU A 82 14.51 3.66 -13.29
C LEU A 82 13.11 3.62 -13.89
N GLU A 83 12.95 3.31 -15.18
CA GLU A 83 11.70 3.39 -15.95
C GLU A 83 10.56 2.54 -15.36
N HIS A 84 10.92 1.47 -14.63
CA HIS A 84 9.96 0.54 -13.99
C HIS A 84 10.08 0.54 -12.46
N ARG A 85 10.67 1.59 -11.88
CA ARG A 85 10.85 1.71 -10.44
C ARG A 85 10.01 2.85 -9.88
N ILE A 86 9.56 2.67 -8.64
CA ILE A 86 8.96 3.75 -7.85
C ILE A 86 10.08 4.76 -7.54
N ILE A 87 9.85 6.02 -7.83
CA ILE A 87 10.74 7.13 -7.47
C ILE A 87 10.35 7.63 -6.08
N TYR A 88 11.31 7.72 -5.18
CA TYR A 88 11.10 8.26 -3.84
C TYR A 88 11.47 9.73 -3.78
N TYR A 89 10.63 10.55 -3.17
CA TYR A 89 10.83 11.99 -3.07
C TYR A 89 10.55 12.47 -1.65
N GLU A 90 11.38 13.39 -1.13
CA GLU A 90 11.25 13.97 0.20
C GLU A 90 11.00 15.48 0.08
N SER A 91 9.85 15.96 0.56
CA SER A 91 9.54 17.40 0.67
C SER A 91 9.60 17.92 2.09
N SER A 92 9.57 17.01 3.07
CA SER A 92 9.74 17.34 4.48
C SER A 92 10.38 16.20 5.26
N ARG A 93 11.12 16.52 6.33
CA ARG A 93 11.79 15.56 7.22
C ARG A 93 11.43 15.83 8.67
N GLY A 94 11.23 14.75 9.45
CA GLY A 94 10.73 14.77 10.81
C GLY A 94 9.24 14.50 10.89
N CYS A 95 8.72 14.30 12.10
CA CYS A 95 7.29 14.03 12.34
C CYS A 95 6.84 14.71 13.64
N PRO A 96 5.68 15.41 13.66
CA PRO A 96 5.22 16.10 14.85
C PRO A 96 4.64 15.14 15.91
N PHE A 97 4.36 13.89 15.52
CA PHE A 97 3.75 12.87 16.39
C PHE A 97 4.79 12.10 17.23
N SER A 98 4.31 11.36 18.21
CA SER A 98 5.15 10.69 19.22
C SER A 98 4.95 9.18 19.26
N CYS A 99 4.51 8.56 18.15
CA CYS A 99 4.22 7.13 18.11
C CYS A 99 5.40 6.30 18.62
N SER A 100 5.16 5.45 19.64
CA SER A 100 6.20 4.75 20.39
C SER A 100 6.96 3.69 19.58
N TYR A 101 6.39 3.19 18.51
CA TYR A 101 6.98 2.19 17.60
C TYR A 101 7.76 2.81 16.44
N CYS A 102 7.68 4.12 16.24
CA CYS A 102 8.20 4.79 15.06
C CYS A 102 9.49 5.57 15.34
N LEU A 103 10.56 5.31 14.59
CA LEU A 103 11.81 6.06 14.67
C LEU A 103 11.67 7.53 14.27
N SER A 104 10.74 7.84 13.38
CA SER A 104 10.49 9.24 12.96
C SER A 104 9.93 10.12 14.07
N SER A 105 9.43 9.51 15.17
CA SER A 105 8.99 10.24 16.36
C SER A 105 10.14 10.79 17.23
N ILE A 106 11.38 10.42 16.93
CA ILE A 106 12.57 10.89 17.64
C ILE A 106 12.89 12.33 17.25
N ASP A 107 12.87 12.63 15.93
CA ASP A 107 13.03 14.00 15.41
C ASP A 107 11.66 14.67 15.26
N LYS A 108 11.27 15.46 16.26
CA LYS A 108 9.98 16.17 16.30
C LYS A 108 10.01 17.49 15.55
N LYS A 109 11.20 17.98 15.13
CA LYS A 109 11.33 19.21 14.38
C LYS A 109 11.08 18.95 12.91
N VAL A 110 9.83 19.14 12.46
CA VAL A 110 9.52 19.03 11.03
C VAL A 110 10.15 20.19 10.28
N ARG A 111 10.96 19.88 9.28
CA ARG A 111 11.60 20.83 8.35
C ARG A 111 11.01 20.59 6.97
N PHE A 112 10.82 21.66 6.22
CA PHE A 112 10.22 21.62 4.90
C PHE A 112 11.21 22.16 3.88
N ARG A 113 11.29 21.48 2.74
CA ARG A 113 11.95 22.01 1.54
C ARG A 113 11.12 23.17 1.00
N SER A 114 11.76 24.22 0.47
CA SER A 114 11.04 25.37 -0.06
C SER A 114 10.14 24.97 -1.23
N LEU A 115 8.93 25.54 -1.28
CA LEU A 115 7.96 25.22 -2.33
C LEU A 115 8.47 25.51 -3.73
N SER A 116 9.34 26.50 -3.90
CA SER A 116 9.97 26.80 -5.17
C SER A 116 10.88 25.68 -5.69
N LEU A 117 11.60 25.01 -4.80
CA LEU A 117 12.38 23.83 -5.15
C LEU A 117 11.48 22.63 -5.39
N VAL A 118 10.54 22.38 -4.48
CA VAL A 118 9.60 21.24 -4.60
C VAL A 118 8.86 21.28 -5.94
N THR A 119 8.27 22.42 -6.33
CA THR A 119 7.54 22.52 -7.60
C THR A 119 8.42 22.34 -8.82
N LYS A 120 9.67 22.84 -8.79
CA LYS A 120 10.65 22.62 -9.86
C LYS A 120 11.00 21.14 -10.01
N GLU A 121 11.18 20.43 -8.90
CA GLU A 121 11.54 19.03 -8.87
C GLU A 121 10.35 18.12 -9.27
N LEU A 122 9.14 18.48 -8.86
CA LEU A 122 7.92 17.80 -9.30
C LEU A 122 7.69 17.98 -10.80
N GLN A 123 7.95 19.19 -11.35
CA GLN A 123 7.87 19.42 -12.79
C GLN A 123 8.84 18.54 -13.57
N PHE A 124 10.03 18.29 -13.04
CA PHE A 124 10.99 17.36 -13.64
C PHE A 124 10.40 15.93 -13.79
N PHE A 125 9.69 15.43 -12.78
CA PHE A 125 9.03 14.11 -12.86
C PHE A 125 7.85 14.13 -13.83
N LEU A 126 7.04 15.19 -13.82
CA LEU A 126 5.90 15.34 -14.71
C LEU A 126 6.34 15.41 -16.19
N ASP A 127 7.39 16.18 -16.52
CA ASP A 127 7.92 16.32 -17.88
C ASP A 127 8.45 14.98 -18.42
N ARG A 128 8.99 14.15 -17.54
CA ARG A 128 9.52 12.82 -17.88
C ARG A 128 8.51 11.70 -17.80
N LYS A 129 7.26 12.03 -17.44
CA LYS A 129 6.14 11.07 -17.33
C LYS A 129 6.48 9.90 -16.42
N VAL A 130 7.12 10.18 -15.29
CA VAL A 130 7.43 9.15 -14.28
C VAL A 130 6.14 8.45 -13.88
N PRO A 131 6.04 7.12 -13.93
CA PRO A 131 4.78 6.44 -13.62
C PRO A 131 4.31 6.67 -12.19
N GLN A 132 5.23 6.61 -11.22
CA GLN A 132 4.89 6.78 -9.81
C GLN A 132 6.01 7.47 -9.02
N VAL A 133 5.62 8.48 -8.22
CA VAL A 133 6.46 9.16 -7.24
C VAL A 133 5.86 8.94 -5.85
N LYS A 134 6.59 8.26 -4.95
CA LYS A 134 6.20 8.10 -3.55
C LYS A 134 6.91 9.13 -2.68
N PHE A 135 6.14 9.97 -2.01
CA PHE A 135 6.66 10.85 -0.97
C PHE A 135 7.04 10.02 0.26
N VAL A 136 8.22 10.29 0.80
CA VAL A 136 8.71 9.65 2.03
C VAL A 136 8.50 10.51 3.27
N ASP A 137 7.80 11.60 3.13
CA ASP A 137 7.31 12.48 4.21
C ASP A 137 6.44 11.67 5.17
N ARG A 138 6.75 11.67 6.46
CA ARG A 138 6.11 10.78 7.45
C ARG A 138 4.68 11.14 7.83
N THR A 139 4.28 12.38 7.64
CA THR A 139 2.90 12.86 7.70
C THR A 139 2.83 14.08 6.80
N PHE A 140 2.63 13.83 5.53
CA PHE A 140 2.72 14.85 4.50
C PHE A 140 1.82 16.06 4.78
N ASN A 141 0.60 15.83 5.27
CA ASN A 141 -0.38 16.88 5.55
C ASN A 141 -0.30 17.47 6.96
N CYS A 142 0.83 17.30 7.68
CA CYS A 142 0.99 17.91 9.00
C CYS A 142 1.06 19.45 8.98
N LYS A 143 1.29 20.07 7.80
CA LYS A 143 1.26 21.50 7.57
C LYS A 143 0.40 21.81 6.35
N LYS A 144 -0.87 22.17 6.57
CA LYS A 144 -1.87 22.46 5.53
C LYS A 144 -1.36 23.35 4.40
N SER A 145 -0.64 24.44 4.70
CA SER A 145 -0.13 25.35 3.67
C SER A 145 0.89 24.71 2.72
N HIS A 146 1.61 23.69 3.19
CA HIS A 146 2.57 22.93 2.38
C HIS A 146 1.85 21.90 1.52
N SER A 147 0.98 21.06 2.11
CA SER A 147 0.22 20.04 1.40
C SER A 147 -0.68 20.63 0.32
N MET A 148 -1.43 21.68 0.67
CA MET A 148 -2.31 22.38 -0.29
C MET A 148 -1.56 22.96 -1.47
N ALA A 149 -0.39 23.59 -1.24
CA ALA A 149 0.39 24.16 -2.33
C ALA A 149 0.92 23.10 -3.30
N ILE A 150 1.35 21.94 -2.77
CA ILE A 150 1.82 20.83 -3.58
C ILE A 150 0.65 20.18 -4.35
N TRP A 151 -0.45 19.86 -3.68
CA TRP A 151 -1.62 19.24 -4.33
C TRP A 151 -2.24 20.16 -5.39
N GLN A 152 -2.30 21.49 -5.13
CA GLN A 152 -2.75 22.47 -6.12
C GLN A 152 -1.84 22.47 -7.36
N TYR A 153 -0.51 22.47 -7.13
CA TYR A 153 0.47 22.41 -8.23
C TYR A 153 0.29 21.14 -9.08
N LEU A 154 0.12 19.97 -8.44
CA LEU A 154 -0.08 18.68 -9.14
C LEU A 154 -1.39 18.67 -9.94
N LEU A 155 -2.46 19.27 -9.40
CA LEU A 155 -3.73 19.39 -10.13
C LEU A 155 -3.57 20.27 -11.39
N GLU A 156 -2.87 21.41 -11.27
CA GLU A 156 -2.69 22.37 -12.37
C GLU A 156 -1.73 21.88 -13.47
N HIS A 157 -0.77 21.00 -13.13
CA HIS A 157 0.27 20.54 -14.04
C HIS A 157 0.16 19.02 -14.35
N ASP A 158 -0.99 18.40 -14.07
CA ASP A 158 -1.20 16.97 -14.31
C ASP A 158 -0.91 16.59 -15.76
N ASN A 159 -0.02 15.61 -15.95
CA ASN A 159 0.36 15.08 -17.26
C ASN A 159 -0.51 13.89 -17.72
N GLY A 160 -1.52 13.50 -16.94
CA GLY A 160 -2.41 12.37 -17.21
C GLY A 160 -1.80 10.98 -16.98
N ILE A 161 -0.56 10.89 -16.48
CA ILE A 161 0.20 9.63 -16.31
C ILE A 161 0.68 9.45 -14.88
N THR A 162 1.46 10.43 -14.35
CA THR A 162 2.15 10.30 -13.07
C THR A 162 1.17 10.15 -11.91
N ASN A 163 1.42 9.17 -11.05
CA ASN A 163 0.75 8.99 -9.77
C ASN A 163 1.67 9.48 -8.64
N PHE A 164 1.11 10.18 -7.67
CA PHE A 164 1.82 10.64 -6.48
C PHE A 164 1.24 9.98 -5.23
N HIS A 165 2.08 9.29 -4.47
CA HIS A 165 1.70 8.56 -3.27
C HIS A 165 2.14 9.32 -2.02
N PHE A 166 1.21 9.56 -1.07
CA PHE A 166 1.43 10.32 0.15
C PHE A 166 1.04 9.53 1.39
N GLU A 167 1.90 9.53 2.41
CA GLU A 167 1.56 9.10 3.77
C GLU A 167 0.91 10.28 4.52
N ILE A 168 -0.35 10.14 4.93
CA ILE A 168 -1.12 11.21 5.58
C ILE A 168 -1.74 10.78 6.90
N SER A 169 -2.18 11.77 7.68
CA SER A 169 -3.14 11.58 8.77
C SER A 169 -4.50 12.10 8.30
N SER A 170 -5.45 11.21 8.05
CA SER A 170 -6.74 11.60 7.44
C SER A 170 -7.62 12.42 8.37
N ASP A 171 -7.42 12.32 9.69
CA ASP A 171 -8.09 13.18 10.67
C ASP A 171 -7.60 14.64 10.66
N LEU A 172 -6.48 14.94 10.01
CA LEU A 172 -6.05 16.33 9.77
C LEU A 172 -6.75 16.96 8.57
N LEU A 173 -7.25 16.17 7.62
CA LEU A 173 -7.92 16.69 6.43
C LEU A 173 -9.11 17.58 6.80
N ASP A 174 -9.22 18.72 6.11
CA ASP A 174 -10.37 19.61 6.19
C ASP A 174 -11.14 19.70 4.86
N ASP A 175 -12.18 20.53 4.84
CA ASP A 175 -13.07 20.61 3.70
C ASP A 175 -12.44 21.24 2.47
N ASP A 176 -11.44 22.14 2.62
CA ASP A 176 -10.72 22.76 1.50
C ASP A 176 -9.82 21.72 0.81
N GLU A 177 -9.10 20.90 1.60
CA GLU A 177 -8.27 19.82 1.09
C GLU A 177 -9.12 18.79 0.34
N LEU A 178 -10.27 18.41 0.89
CA LEU A 178 -11.21 17.49 0.23
C LEU A 178 -11.80 18.09 -1.05
N ALA A 179 -12.14 19.38 -1.06
CA ALA A 179 -12.64 20.06 -2.25
C ALA A 179 -11.60 20.08 -3.38
N LEU A 180 -10.33 20.22 -3.04
CA LEU A 180 -9.22 20.14 -3.99
C LEU A 180 -9.04 18.72 -4.52
N MET A 181 -9.01 17.73 -3.63
CA MET A 181 -8.86 16.31 -4.00
C MET A 181 -9.96 15.81 -4.94
N LYS A 182 -11.19 16.26 -4.73
CA LYS A 182 -12.34 15.91 -5.59
C LYS A 182 -12.17 16.32 -7.05
N GLN A 183 -11.36 17.34 -7.33
CA GLN A 183 -11.13 17.88 -8.68
C GLN A 183 -10.02 17.10 -9.42
N MET A 184 -9.25 16.28 -8.73
CA MET A 184 -8.14 15.53 -9.31
C MET A 184 -8.66 14.43 -10.23
N ARG A 185 -7.89 14.12 -11.31
CA ARG A 185 -8.21 12.95 -12.13
C ARG A 185 -8.07 11.67 -11.33
N PRO A 186 -8.78 10.60 -11.71
CA PRO A 186 -8.58 9.28 -11.11
C PRO A 186 -7.11 8.84 -11.24
N GLY A 187 -6.51 8.45 -10.10
CA GLY A 187 -5.14 7.97 -10.02
C GLY A 187 -4.05 9.06 -10.07
N LEU A 188 -4.37 10.37 -9.95
CA LEU A 188 -3.34 11.41 -9.78
C LEU A 188 -2.65 11.25 -8.43
N ILE A 189 -3.41 11.04 -7.36
CA ILE A 189 -2.87 10.80 -6.03
C ILE A 189 -3.35 9.47 -5.44
N GLN A 190 -2.54 8.94 -4.54
CA GLN A 190 -2.83 7.81 -3.68
C GLN A 190 -2.50 8.19 -2.24
N LEU A 191 -3.33 7.78 -1.30
CA LEU A 191 -3.19 8.10 0.12
C LEU A 191 -2.93 6.84 0.93
N GLU A 192 -1.87 6.84 1.72
CA GLU A 192 -1.56 5.82 2.72
C GLU A 192 -1.90 6.38 4.10
N ILE A 193 -2.79 5.70 4.82
CA ILE A 193 -3.41 6.18 6.06
C ILE A 193 -3.18 5.15 7.15
N GLY A 194 -2.23 5.43 8.02
CA GLY A 194 -1.98 4.55 9.17
C GLY A 194 -3.11 4.67 10.20
N VAL A 195 -3.95 3.66 10.35
CA VAL A 195 -4.91 3.55 11.47
C VAL A 195 -4.26 2.84 12.64
N GLN A 196 -3.58 1.75 12.37
CA GLN A 196 -2.82 0.86 13.26
C GLN A 196 -3.70 0.00 14.18
N THR A 197 -4.68 0.58 14.85
CA THR A 197 -5.67 -0.08 15.72
C THR A 197 -6.86 0.86 15.94
N THR A 198 -8.03 0.30 16.22
CA THR A 198 -9.22 1.08 16.67
C THR A 198 -9.44 1.00 18.19
N ASN A 199 -8.60 0.26 18.91
CA ASN A 199 -8.65 0.17 20.36
C ASN A 199 -8.04 1.41 21.01
N LEU A 200 -8.87 2.24 21.65
CA LEU A 200 -8.45 3.50 22.28
C LEU A 200 -7.43 3.31 23.42
N VAL A 201 -7.41 2.16 24.10
CA VAL A 201 -6.40 1.85 25.12
C VAL A 201 -5.04 1.67 24.43
N VAL A 202 -5.01 0.93 23.32
CA VAL A 202 -3.81 0.71 22.51
C VAL A 202 -3.33 2.02 21.89
N VAL A 203 -4.22 2.80 21.27
CA VAL A 203 -3.92 4.13 20.69
C VAL A 203 -3.19 5.01 21.70
N LYS A 204 -3.69 5.06 22.94
CA LYS A 204 -3.07 5.83 24.02
C LYS A 204 -1.70 5.28 24.42
N GLU A 205 -1.57 3.96 24.58
CA GLU A 205 -0.31 3.31 24.99
C GLU A 205 0.80 3.48 23.96
N ILE A 206 0.47 3.36 22.67
CA ILE A 206 1.43 3.61 21.58
C ILE A 206 1.68 5.10 21.32
N ARG A 207 1.15 5.99 22.17
CA ARG A 207 1.31 7.46 22.10
C ARG A 207 0.86 8.05 20.77
N ARG A 208 -0.13 7.44 20.14
CA ARG A 208 -0.69 7.94 18.89
C ARG A 208 -1.79 8.96 19.17
N THR A 209 -1.78 10.07 18.44
CA THR A 209 -2.87 11.06 18.45
C THR A 209 -3.67 10.86 17.17
N MET A 210 -4.93 10.45 17.30
CA MET A 210 -5.82 10.20 16.18
C MET A 210 -7.29 10.26 16.61
N ASP A 211 -8.12 10.93 15.82
CA ASP A 211 -9.58 10.92 15.96
C ASP A 211 -10.17 9.87 15.00
N LEU A 212 -10.46 8.67 15.52
CA LEU A 212 -10.96 7.54 14.74
C LEU A 212 -12.28 7.82 14.03
N ASP A 213 -13.20 8.54 14.67
CA ASP A 213 -14.48 8.90 14.05
C ASP A 213 -14.27 9.86 12.87
N LYS A 214 -13.31 10.78 13.01
CA LYS A 214 -12.95 11.68 11.92
C LYS A 214 -12.23 10.94 10.80
N VAL A 215 -11.32 9.99 11.11
CA VAL A 215 -10.70 9.11 10.13
C VAL A 215 -11.78 8.41 9.29
N ALA A 216 -12.72 7.72 9.94
CA ALA A 216 -13.79 6.99 9.24
C ALA A 216 -14.64 7.92 8.35
N ARG A 217 -15.00 9.11 8.86
CA ARG A 217 -15.76 10.09 8.07
C ARG A 217 -14.99 10.60 6.87
N ARG A 218 -13.68 10.91 7.02
CA ARG A 218 -12.86 11.45 5.93
C ARG A 218 -12.58 10.38 4.86
N VAL A 219 -12.28 9.16 5.27
CA VAL A 219 -12.14 8.02 4.35
C VAL A 219 -13.42 7.81 3.55
N ALA A 220 -14.59 7.78 4.21
CA ALA A 220 -15.87 7.64 3.53
C ALA A 220 -16.14 8.78 2.54
N GLN A 221 -15.79 10.04 2.89
CA GLN A 221 -15.93 11.18 1.98
C GLN A 221 -15.05 11.04 0.74
N VAL A 222 -13.78 10.66 0.90
CA VAL A 222 -12.85 10.44 -0.22
C VAL A 222 -13.33 9.28 -1.10
N ASN A 223 -13.87 8.18 -0.53
CA ASN A 223 -14.47 7.08 -1.29
C ASN A 223 -15.58 7.56 -2.24
N THR A 224 -16.37 8.58 -1.83
CA THR A 224 -17.44 9.11 -2.71
C THR A 224 -16.92 9.82 -3.96
N PHE A 225 -15.65 10.21 -3.99
CA PHE A 225 -15.06 10.88 -5.16
C PHE A 225 -14.73 9.89 -6.29
N GLY A 226 -14.39 8.65 -5.94
CA GLY A 226 -14.07 7.57 -6.89
C GLY A 226 -12.80 7.81 -7.73
N ASN A 227 -11.92 8.70 -7.28
CA ASN A 227 -10.72 9.12 -8.02
C ASN A 227 -9.40 8.90 -7.26
N ILE A 228 -9.45 8.56 -5.97
CA ILE A 228 -8.27 8.42 -5.11
C ILE A 228 -8.23 7.02 -4.53
N HIS A 229 -7.09 6.35 -4.67
CA HIS A 229 -6.82 5.07 -4.02
C HIS A 229 -6.43 5.32 -2.56
N GLN A 230 -7.19 4.77 -1.63
CA GLN A 230 -6.91 4.83 -0.20
C GLN A 230 -6.37 3.50 0.30
N HIS A 231 -5.23 3.55 0.97
CA HIS A 231 -4.54 2.44 1.58
C HIS A 231 -4.58 2.64 3.09
N LEU A 232 -5.22 1.73 3.83
CA LEU A 232 -5.33 1.79 5.28
C LEU A 232 -4.50 0.68 5.93
N ASP A 233 -3.78 1.03 7.02
CA ASP A 233 -2.85 0.11 7.68
C ASP A 233 -3.32 -0.25 9.08
N LEU A 234 -3.15 -1.53 9.44
CA LEU A 234 -3.22 -2.05 10.79
C LEU A 234 -1.89 -2.68 11.20
N ILE A 235 -1.57 -2.67 12.50
CA ILE A 235 -0.37 -3.31 13.05
C ILE A 235 -0.77 -4.34 14.10
N ALA A 236 -0.51 -5.61 13.84
CA ALA A 236 -0.64 -6.68 14.82
C ALA A 236 0.54 -6.71 15.81
N GLY A 237 0.27 -7.06 17.06
CA GLY A 237 1.29 -7.18 18.09
C GLY A 237 1.59 -5.90 18.86
N LEU A 238 0.72 -4.91 18.79
CA LEU A 238 0.80 -3.71 19.63
C LEU A 238 0.54 -4.04 21.10
N PRO A 239 1.14 -3.29 22.06
CA PRO A 239 0.89 -3.49 23.49
C PRO A 239 -0.60 -3.32 23.85
N TYR A 240 -1.11 -4.19 24.73
CA TYR A 240 -2.53 -4.26 25.15
C TYR A 240 -3.52 -4.64 24.05
N GLU A 241 -3.06 -5.20 22.94
CA GLU A 241 -3.90 -5.70 21.86
C GLU A 241 -3.78 -7.23 21.75
N ASP A 242 -4.84 -7.93 22.15
CA ASP A 242 -5.03 -9.36 21.95
C ASP A 242 -5.71 -9.66 20.60
N ILE A 243 -5.87 -10.92 20.29
CA ILE A 243 -6.48 -11.37 19.03
C ILE A 243 -7.90 -10.82 18.85
N GLU A 244 -8.70 -10.77 19.92
CA GLU A 244 -10.08 -10.26 19.89
C GLU A 244 -10.13 -8.75 19.66
N SER A 245 -9.18 -8.02 20.21
CA SER A 245 -9.04 -6.58 19.97
C SER A 245 -8.62 -6.31 18.52
N PHE A 246 -7.66 -7.07 18.00
CA PHE A 246 -7.22 -6.96 16.62
C PHE A 246 -8.35 -7.34 15.65
N HIS A 247 -9.12 -8.40 15.94
CA HIS A 247 -10.30 -8.80 15.19
C HIS A 247 -11.30 -7.62 15.04
N ARG A 248 -11.59 -6.92 16.15
CA ARG A 248 -12.47 -5.72 16.10
C ARG A 248 -11.86 -4.62 15.25
N SER A 249 -10.57 -4.32 15.43
CA SER A 249 -9.86 -3.30 14.64
C SER A 249 -9.88 -3.63 13.14
N PHE A 250 -9.70 -4.91 12.79
CA PHE A 250 -9.80 -5.38 11.41
C PHE A 250 -11.19 -5.11 10.81
N ASN A 251 -12.24 -5.51 11.51
CA ASN A 251 -13.62 -5.32 11.04
C ASN A 251 -14.00 -3.84 10.92
N ASP A 252 -13.54 -3.01 11.85
CA ASP A 252 -13.79 -1.57 11.81
C ASP A 252 -13.14 -0.93 10.57
N VAL A 253 -11.88 -1.27 10.27
CA VAL A 253 -11.17 -0.73 9.10
C VAL A 253 -11.69 -1.34 7.80
N TYR A 254 -12.03 -2.63 7.78
CA TYR A 254 -12.64 -3.28 6.63
C TYR A 254 -13.97 -2.62 6.21
N LYS A 255 -14.80 -2.20 7.19
CA LYS A 255 -16.05 -1.45 6.94
C LYS A 255 -15.84 -0.07 6.32
N MET A 256 -14.64 0.51 6.42
CA MET A 256 -14.30 1.77 5.75
C MET A 256 -14.11 1.59 4.24
N GLU A 257 -14.13 0.34 3.74
CA GLU A 257 -13.99 -0.04 2.33
C GLU A 257 -12.75 0.61 1.65
N PRO A 258 -11.52 0.50 2.20
CA PRO A 258 -10.34 1.02 1.52
C PRO A 258 -10.08 0.22 0.23
N GLU A 259 -9.38 0.81 -0.74
CA GLU A 259 -8.92 0.08 -1.92
C GLU A 259 -7.85 -0.96 -1.58
N GLN A 260 -7.06 -0.70 -0.53
CA GLN A 260 -6.06 -1.62 0.01
C GLN A 260 -6.09 -1.60 1.54
N LEU A 261 -6.10 -2.77 2.15
CA LEU A 261 -6.01 -2.99 3.59
C LEU A 261 -4.70 -3.72 3.89
N GLN A 262 -3.74 -3.04 4.50
CA GLN A 262 -2.47 -3.65 4.87
C GLN A 262 -2.50 -4.11 6.32
N LEU A 263 -2.20 -5.38 6.53
CA LEU A 263 -1.91 -5.92 7.85
C LEU A 263 -0.39 -5.97 8.03
N GLY A 264 0.13 -5.09 8.88
CA GLY A 264 1.53 -5.11 9.27
C GLY A 264 1.71 -5.80 10.62
N PHE A 265 2.96 -6.17 10.93
CA PHE A 265 3.34 -6.70 12.25
C PHE A 265 4.32 -5.74 12.89
N LEU A 266 4.16 -5.54 14.22
CA LEU A 266 5.03 -4.64 14.98
C LEU A 266 6.50 -4.98 14.74
N LYS A 267 7.27 -3.97 14.34
CA LYS A 267 8.73 -4.06 14.24
C LYS A 267 9.36 -3.37 15.44
N VAL A 268 10.10 -4.13 16.24
CA VAL A 268 10.77 -3.61 17.44
C VAL A 268 12.12 -3.03 17.01
N LEU A 269 12.06 -1.80 16.48
CA LEU A 269 13.22 -1.15 15.88
C LEU A 269 14.18 -0.64 16.94
N LYS A 270 15.48 -0.83 16.70
CA LYS A 270 16.57 -0.29 17.52
C LYS A 270 16.42 1.21 17.70
N GLY A 271 16.55 1.70 18.94
CA GLY A 271 16.39 3.12 19.30
C GLY A 271 14.94 3.60 19.41
N SER A 272 13.93 2.76 19.17
CA SER A 272 12.53 3.12 19.41
C SER A 272 12.16 3.00 20.90
N TYR A 273 11.16 3.78 21.34
CA TYR A 273 10.60 3.61 22.70
C TYR A 273 10.02 2.19 22.89
N MET A 274 9.55 1.56 21.84
CA MET A 274 9.05 0.18 21.88
C MET A 274 10.15 -0.82 22.27
N GLU A 275 11.39 -0.61 21.81
CA GLU A 275 12.53 -1.42 22.22
C GLU A 275 12.88 -1.22 23.70
N GLU A 276 12.87 0.03 24.19
CA GLU A 276 13.11 0.33 25.60
C GLU A 276 12.09 -0.39 26.51
N MET A 277 10.85 -0.51 26.05
CA MET A 277 9.74 -1.12 26.78
C MET A 277 9.58 -2.63 26.53
N LYS A 278 10.49 -3.25 25.80
CA LYS A 278 10.44 -4.65 25.39
C LYS A 278 10.15 -5.62 26.54
N GLN A 279 10.80 -5.44 27.66
CA GLN A 279 10.58 -6.28 28.85
C GLN A 279 9.20 -6.06 29.47
N LYS A 280 8.76 -4.82 29.60
CA LYS A 280 7.44 -4.47 30.17
C LYS A 280 6.30 -5.12 29.38
N TYR A 281 6.40 -5.12 28.06
CA TYR A 281 5.35 -5.64 27.18
C TYR A 281 5.54 -7.12 26.82
N GLY A 282 6.60 -7.77 27.33
CA GLY A 282 6.93 -9.17 27.00
C GLY A 282 7.18 -9.40 25.51
N LEU A 283 7.71 -8.39 24.83
CA LEU A 283 7.96 -8.46 23.39
C LEU A 283 9.11 -9.42 23.10
N LEU A 284 8.83 -10.45 22.34
CA LEU A 284 9.84 -11.24 21.64
C LEU A 284 9.77 -10.89 20.16
N SER A 285 10.90 -10.50 19.60
CA SER A 285 11.02 -10.13 18.17
C SER A 285 12.21 -10.83 17.54
N GLN A 286 12.24 -10.86 16.23
CA GLN A 286 13.42 -11.29 15.49
C GLN A 286 14.62 -10.43 15.89
N SER A 287 15.80 -11.06 16.03
CA SER A 287 17.04 -10.36 16.40
C SER A 287 17.68 -9.63 15.21
N LYS A 288 17.29 -10.00 14.01
CA LYS A 288 17.76 -9.42 12.72
C LYS A 288 16.60 -8.72 11.99
N PRO A 289 16.90 -7.82 11.06
CA PRO A 289 15.86 -7.22 10.22
C PRO A 289 14.91 -8.27 9.61
N PRO A 290 13.63 -8.02 9.59
CA PRO A 290 12.93 -6.75 9.88
C PRO A 290 12.57 -6.52 11.36
N TYR A 291 13.09 -7.24 12.35
CA TYR A 291 12.80 -7.13 13.80
C TYR A 291 11.34 -7.33 14.17
N GLU A 292 10.66 -8.12 13.40
CA GLU A 292 9.23 -8.36 13.53
C GLU A 292 8.90 -9.10 14.82
N VAL A 293 7.79 -8.72 15.45
CA VAL A 293 7.29 -9.33 16.68
C VAL A 293 6.94 -10.81 16.44
N LEU A 294 7.32 -11.65 17.39
CA LEU A 294 6.99 -13.07 17.44
C LEU A 294 5.91 -13.36 18.49
N ARG A 295 5.90 -12.62 19.60
CA ARG A 295 4.86 -12.67 20.64
C ARG A 295 4.91 -11.42 21.52
N THR A 296 3.82 -11.20 22.27
CA THR A 296 3.72 -10.17 23.31
C THR A 296 3.09 -10.76 24.55
N ASN A 297 2.83 -9.95 25.60
CA ASN A 297 2.05 -10.41 26.76
C ASN A 297 0.57 -10.68 26.40
N TRP A 298 0.06 -10.19 25.28
CA TRP A 298 -1.35 -10.26 24.86
C TRP A 298 -1.57 -11.11 23.61
N LEU A 299 -0.52 -11.39 22.85
CA LEU A 299 -0.59 -12.15 21.60
C LEU A 299 0.48 -13.25 21.61
N SER A 300 0.06 -14.50 21.57
CA SER A 300 0.94 -15.67 21.52
C SER A 300 1.61 -15.82 20.14
N TYR A 301 2.62 -16.68 20.06
CA TYR A 301 3.28 -16.97 18.77
C TYR A 301 2.32 -17.63 17.75
N GLU A 302 1.48 -18.53 18.23
CA GLU A 302 0.47 -19.22 17.42
C GLU A 302 -0.54 -18.22 16.85
N GLU A 303 -0.98 -17.24 17.64
CA GLU A 303 -1.87 -16.18 17.18
C GLU A 303 -1.19 -15.26 16.17
N VAL A 304 0.11 -14.95 16.33
CA VAL A 304 0.87 -14.20 15.30
C VAL A 304 0.90 -14.99 13.97
N ILE A 305 1.14 -16.30 14.01
CA ILE A 305 1.11 -17.13 12.80
C ILE A 305 -0.29 -17.18 12.18
N ARG A 306 -1.34 -17.28 13.00
CA ARG A 306 -2.74 -17.21 12.53
C ARG A 306 -3.00 -15.88 11.81
N LEU A 307 -2.58 -14.75 12.38
CA LEU A 307 -2.72 -13.42 11.76
C LEU A 307 -1.91 -13.27 10.46
N LYS A 308 -0.77 -13.95 10.32
CA LYS A 308 -0.03 -14.02 9.05
C LYS A 308 -0.81 -14.76 7.97
N GLY A 309 -1.53 -15.80 8.33
CA GLY A 309 -2.46 -16.45 7.41
C GLY A 309 -3.58 -15.51 6.95
N VAL A 310 -4.16 -14.74 7.87
CA VAL A 310 -5.17 -13.71 7.55
C VAL A 310 -4.58 -12.64 6.62
N GLU A 311 -3.38 -12.13 6.91
CA GLU A 311 -2.66 -11.17 6.05
C GLU A 311 -2.51 -11.70 4.63
N GLU A 312 -2.04 -12.94 4.45
CA GLU A 312 -1.86 -13.55 3.14
C GLU A 312 -3.19 -13.63 2.37
N MET A 313 -4.27 -14.01 3.05
CA MET A 313 -5.60 -14.09 2.41
C MET A 313 -6.13 -12.71 2.03
N VAL A 314 -5.91 -11.69 2.84
CA VAL A 314 -6.25 -10.29 2.51
C VAL A 314 -5.46 -9.82 1.30
N GLU A 315 -4.15 -10.10 1.24
CA GLU A 315 -3.32 -9.74 0.09
C GLU A 315 -3.80 -10.42 -1.20
N VAL A 316 -4.13 -11.71 -1.14
CA VAL A 316 -4.56 -12.49 -2.30
C VAL A 316 -5.98 -12.12 -2.75
N TYR A 317 -6.93 -11.99 -1.83
CA TYR A 317 -8.36 -11.92 -2.17
C TYR A 317 -8.97 -10.53 -2.04
N TYR A 318 -8.35 -9.62 -1.27
CA TYR A 318 -8.79 -8.23 -1.16
C TYR A 318 -7.86 -7.29 -1.96
N ASN A 319 -6.60 -7.18 -1.58
CA ASN A 319 -5.66 -6.18 -2.11
C ASN A 319 -5.33 -6.39 -3.59
N SER A 320 -5.38 -7.63 -4.09
CA SER A 320 -5.22 -7.91 -5.52
C SER A 320 -6.29 -7.23 -6.40
N GLY A 321 -7.44 -6.85 -5.83
CA GLY A 321 -8.58 -6.28 -6.52
C GLY A 321 -9.26 -7.22 -7.53
N GLN A 322 -8.85 -8.51 -7.56
CA GLN A 322 -9.35 -9.47 -8.55
C GLN A 322 -10.72 -10.05 -8.21
N PHE A 323 -11.09 -10.08 -6.93
CA PHE A 323 -12.27 -10.77 -6.40
C PHE A 323 -13.28 -9.81 -5.76
N ARG A 324 -13.32 -8.55 -6.19
CA ARG A 324 -14.04 -7.48 -5.48
C ARG A 324 -15.52 -7.77 -5.26
N ARG A 325 -16.23 -8.22 -6.30
CA ARG A 325 -17.67 -8.53 -6.19
C ARG A 325 -17.90 -9.79 -5.37
N THR A 326 -17.13 -10.82 -5.65
CA THR A 326 -17.21 -12.10 -4.94
C THR A 326 -16.94 -11.91 -3.46
N MET A 327 -15.84 -11.26 -3.09
CA MET A 327 -15.47 -11.05 -1.69
C MET A 327 -16.41 -10.09 -0.97
N LYS A 328 -16.93 -9.06 -1.66
CA LYS A 328 -17.94 -8.18 -1.09
C LYS A 328 -19.23 -8.94 -0.74
N CYS A 329 -19.73 -9.78 -1.64
CA CYS A 329 -20.89 -10.62 -1.41
C CYS A 329 -20.63 -11.61 -0.28
N LEU A 330 -19.49 -12.30 -0.31
CA LEU A 330 -19.13 -13.32 0.67
C LEU A 330 -18.94 -12.72 2.08
N SER A 331 -18.33 -11.54 2.20
CA SER A 331 -18.17 -10.87 3.49
C SER A 331 -19.49 -10.38 4.08
N GLN A 332 -20.42 -9.95 3.24
CA GLN A 332 -21.77 -9.57 3.67
C GLN A 332 -22.58 -10.78 4.18
N GLU A 333 -22.48 -11.91 3.49
CA GLU A 333 -23.09 -13.17 3.91
C GLU A 333 -22.50 -13.67 5.23
N TRP A 334 -21.16 -13.63 5.36
CA TRP A 334 -20.47 -14.08 6.56
C TRP A 334 -20.77 -13.23 7.79
N GLY A 335 -20.99 -11.91 7.56
CA GLY A 335 -21.29 -10.93 8.60
C GLY A 335 -20.11 -10.47 9.43
N ASP A 336 -18.98 -11.17 9.37
CA ASP A 336 -17.72 -10.86 10.03
C ASP A 336 -16.57 -11.06 9.05
N ALA A 337 -15.90 -9.97 8.67
CA ALA A 337 -14.85 -10.04 7.67
C ALA A 337 -13.59 -10.74 8.19
N PHE A 338 -13.21 -10.50 9.45
CA PHE A 338 -12.04 -11.17 10.04
C PHE A 338 -12.23 -12.68 10.04
N ASP A 339 -13.38 -13.18 10.52
CA ASP A 339 -13.68 -14.61 10.57
C ASP A 339 -13.67 -15.23 9.17
N LEU A 340 -14.13 -14.52 8.14
CA LEU A 340 -14.06 -14.98 6.76
C LEU A 340 -12.61 -15.21 6.32
N TYR A 341 -11.72 -14.22 6.50
CA TYR A 341 -10.32 -14.34 6.07
C TYR A 341 -9.54 -15.35 6.93
N ASP A 342 -9.85 -15.44 8.22
CA ASP A 342 -9.28 -16.44 9.11
C ASP A 342 -9.70 -17.87 8.70
N ARG A 343 -10.98 -18.06 8.38
CA ARG A 343 -11.48 -19.35 7.88
C ARG A 343 -10.87 -19.72 6.52
N LEU A 344 -10.66 -18.73 5.67
CA LEU A 344 -10.00 -18.93 4.38
C LEU A 344 -8.52 -19.31 4.56
N ALA A 345 -7.81 -18.70 5.52
CA ALA A 345 -6.45 -19.07 5.89
C ALA A 345 -6.38 -20.52 6.43
N ALA A 346 -7.30 -20.87 7.32
CA ALA A 346 -7.39 -22.24 7.83
C ALA A 346 -7.69 -23.26 6.71
N PHE A 347 -8.51 -22.91 5.73
CA PHE A 347 -8.76 -23.75 4.56
C PHE A 347 -7.49 -23.96 3.71
N TYR A 348 -6.69 -22.94 3.52
CA TYR A 348 -5.40 -23.07 2.82
C TYR A 348 -4.46 -24.03 3.53
N GLU A 349 -4.45 -24.02 4.87
CA GLU A 349 -3.66 -24.96 5.67
C GLU A 349 -4.21 -26.39 5.59
N GLU A 350 -5.52 -26.55 5.76
CA GLU A 350 -6.21 -27.85 5.70
C GLU A 350 -6.00 -28.56 4.35
N GLU A 351 -6.02 -27.83 3.26
CA GLU A 351 -5.87 -28.36 1.89
C GLU A 351 -4.39 -28.39 1.42
N GLY A 352 -3.43 -28.01 2.28
CA GLY A 352 -2.00 -28.01 1.96
C GLY A 352 -1.61 -27.04 0.85
N LEU A 353 -2.28 -25.90 0.76
CA LEU A 353 -2.08 -24.89 -0.27
C LEU A 353 -1.03 -23.83 0.10
N ASN A 354 -0.64 -23.75 1.38
CA ASN A 354 0.36 -22.81 1.87
C ASN A 354 1.76 -23.14 1.33
N GLY A 355 2.57 -22.08 1.09
CA GLY A 355 3.95 -22.21 0.62
C GLY A 355 4.09 -22.67 -0.83
N VAL A 356 2.98 -22.78 -1.57
CA VAL A 356 2.94 -23.13 -3.00
C VAL A 356 2.48 -21.89 -3.80
N SER A 357 3.20 -21.62 -4.88
CA SER A 357 2.81 -20.53 -5.78
C SER A 357 1.59 -20.93 -6.60
N HIS A 358 0.51 -20.17 -6.46
CA HIS A 358 -0.71 -20.36 -7.24
C HIS A 358 -0.80 -19.28 -8.34
N ASN A 359 -1.02 -19.72 -9.58
CA ASN A 359 -1.33 -18.79 -10.65
C ASN A 359 -2.74 -18.18 -10.45
N ARG A 360 -3.04 -17.13 -11.20
CA ARG A 360 -4.31 -16.41 -11.06
C ARG A 360 -5.53 -17.30 -11.17
N LEU A 361 -5.60 -18.15 -12.20
CA LEU A 361 -6.75 -19.03 -12.43
C LEU A 361 -6.95 -20.03 -11.28
N ALA A 362 -5.85 -20.61 -10.77
CA ALA A 362 -5.91 -21.50 -9.62
C ALA A 362 -6.52 -20.83 -8.38
N ARG A 363 -6.25 -19.54 -8.16
CA ARG A 363 -6.86 -18.78 -7.05
C ARG A 363 -8.38 -18.65 -7.18
N TYR A 364 -8.92 -18.52 -8.40
CA TYR A 364 -10.37 -18.57 -8.64
C TYR A 364 -10.95 -19.96 -8.33
N GLU A 365 -10.26 -21.01 -8.74
CA GLU A 365 -10.69 -22.40 -8.46
C GLU A 365 -10.64 -22.72 -6.98
N ILE A 366 -9.59 -22.29 -6.26
CA ILE A 366 -9.47 -22.46 -4.81
C ILE A 366 -10.59 -21.71 -4.08
N LEU A 367 -10.85 -20.45 -4.45
CA LEU A 367 -11.95 -19.70 -3.83
C LEU A 367 -13.30 -20.33 -4.12
N TYR A 368 -13.51 -20.85 -5.33
CA TYR A 368 -14.74 -21.58 -5.67
C TYR A 368 -14.92 -22.84 -4.80
N LEU A 369 -13.85 -23.63 -4.57
CA LEU A 369 -13.88 -24.80 -3.67
C LEU A 369 -14.21 -24.39 -2.24
N PHE A 370 -13.61 -23.31 -1.75
CA PHE A 370 -13.95 -22.76 -0.44
C PHE A 370 -15.44 -22.41 -0.35
N ILE A 371 -15.97 -21.69 -1.34
CA ILE A 371 -17.38 -21.28 -1.40
C ILE A 371 -18.31 -22.50 -1.49
N GLN A 372 -17.97 -23.54 -2.23
CA GLN A 372 -18.76 -24.79 -2.29
C GLN A 372 -18.88 -25.46 -0.92
N LYS A 373 -17.89 -25.30 -0.05
CA LYS A 373 -17.87 -25.90 1.29
C LYS A 373 -18.64 -25.07 2.32
N TRP A 374 -18.59 -23.73 2.23
CA TRP A 374 -19.12 -22.84 3.28
C TRP A 374 -20.03 -21.70 2.78
N GLY A 375 -20.06 -21.39 1.49
CA GLY A 375 -20.89 -20.31 0.95
C GLY A 375 -22.38 -20.67 0.86
N ASN A 376 -23.22 -19.66 0.78
CA ASN A 376 -24.65 -19.84 0.59
C ASN A 376 -24.95 -20.33 -0.84
N LYS A 377 -25.63 -21.45 -0.92
CA LYS A 377 -25.97 -22.10 -2.19
C LYS A 377 -27.08 -21.40 -2.98
N GLU A 378 -27.75 -20.44 -2.39
CA GLU A 378 -28.76 -19.59 -3.08
C GLU A 378 -28.14 -18.47 -3.89
N ILE A 379 -26.85 -18.18 -3.67
CA ILE A 379 -26.11 -17.14 -4.38
C ILE A 379 -25.31 -17.78 -5.51
N SER A 380 -25.41 -17.24 -6.73
CA SER A 380 -24.58 -17.66 -7.85
C SER A 380 -23.16 -17.09 -7.74
N TYR A 381 -22.36 -17.68 -6.88
CA TYR A 381 -20.94 -17.32 -6.76
C TYR A 381 -20.13 -17.67 -8.01
N GLN A 382 -20.59 -18.62 -8.80
CA GLN A 382 -20.00 -18.94 -10.10
C GLN A 382 -20.04 -17.72 -11.01
N ASP A 383 -21.20 -17.06 -11.14
CA ASP A 383 -21.34 -15.83 -11.93
C ASP A 383 -20.49 -14.69 -11.40
N LEU A 384 -20.43 -14.52 -10.07
CA LEU A 384 -19.60 -13.48 -9.44
C LEU A 384 -18.11 -13.68 -9.75
N LEU A 385 -17.60 -14.93 -9.62
CA LEU A 385 -16.21 -15.26 -9.95
C LEU A 385 -15.90 -15.09 -11.43
N ILE A 386 -16.81 -15.51 -12.31
CA ILE A 386 -16.67 -15.33 -13.76
C ILE A 386 -16.66 -13.84 -14.11
N TYR A 387 -17.56 -13.06 -13.51
CA TYR A 387 -17.59 -11.62 -13.71
C TYR A 387 -16.28 -10.95 -13.28
N ASP A 388 -15.80 -11.24 -12.05
CA ASP A 388 -14.55 -10.68 -11.52
C ASP A 388 -13.34 -11.07 -12.39
N LEU A 389 -13.30 -12.30 -12.91
CA LEU A 389 -12.25 -12.79 -13.79
C LEU A 389 -12.19 -11.97 -15.09
N TYR A 390 -13.32 -11.86 -15.79
CA TYR A 390 -13.37 -11.16 -17.09
C TYR A 390 -13.36 -9.65 -16.95
N LEU A 391 -13.79 -9.09 -15.82
CA LEU A 391 -13.62 -7.68 -15.54
C LEU A 391 -12.13 -7.29 -15.54
N ARG A 392 -11.27 -8.18 -15.09
CA ARG A 392 -9.83 -7.95 -14.96
C ARG A 392 -9.07 -8.24 -16.24
N GLU A 393 -9.35 -9.37 -16.89
CA GLU A 393 -8.57 -9.86 -18.03
C GLU A 393 -9.40 -10.65 -19.04
N ASN A 394 -9.03 -10.52 -20.32
CA ASN A 394 -9.49 -11.41 -21.36
C ASN A 394 -8.69 -12.73 -21.33
N VAL A 395 -9.06 -13.62 -20.42
CA VAL A 395 -8.35 -14.89 -20.23
C VAL A 395 -8.65 -15.85 -21.39
N LYS A 396 -7.63 -16.59 -21.82
CA LYS A 396 -7.78 -17.63 -22.86
C LYS A 396 -8.27 -18.95 -22.30
N SER A 397 -7.86 -19.26 -21.07
CA SER A 397 -8.25 -20.49 -20.37
C SER A 397 -9.35 -20.19 -19.38
N ARG A 398 -10.42 -20.96 -19.41
CA ARG A 398 -11.55 -20.84 -18.47
C ARG A 398 -11.29 -21.65 -17.22
N PRO A 399 -11.79 -21.24 -16.04
CA PRO A 399 -11.79 -22.08 -14.87
C PRO A 399 -12.69 -23.31 -15.06
N SER A 400 -12.39 -24.41 -14.37
CA SER A 400 -13.09 -25.68 -14.51
C SER A 400 -14.58 -25.61 -14.15
N PHE A 401 -14.96 -24.67 -13.28
CA PHE A 401 -16.34 -24.44 -12.89
C PHE A 401 -17.15 -23.58 -13.89
N ALA A 402 -16.50 -22.92 -14.83
CA ALA A 402 -17.20 -22.05 -15.79
C ALA A 402 -17.92 -22.87 -16.88
N PRO A 403 -19.14 -22.47 -17.29
CA PRO A 403 -19.90 -23.16 -18.36
C PRO A 403 -19.14 -23.16 -19.70
N ASP A 404 -19.47 -24.13 -20.57
CA ASP A 404 -18.85 -24.21 -21.89
C ASP A 404 -19.35 -23.08 -22.81
N PRO A 405 -18.46 -22.20 -23.29
CA PRO A 405 -18.86 -21.08 -24.16
C PRO A 405 -19.36 -21.54 -25.54
N SER A 406 -19.23 -22.80 -25.87
CA SER A 406 -19.78 -23.35 -27.13
C SER A 406 -21.31 -23.25 -27.20
N GLU A 407 -21.98 -23.23 -26.03
CA GLU A 407 -23.44 -23.14 -25.91
C GLU A 407 -24.01 -21.82 -26.48
N TRP A 408 -23.26 -20.70 -26.40
CA TRP A 408 -23.69 -19.36 -26.91
C TRP A 408 -22.75 -18.78 -27.97
N LYS A 409 -22.01 -19.63 -28.63
CA LYS A 409 -21.07 -19.22 -29.68
C LYS A 409 -21.75 -18.51 -30.86
N ASN A 410 -22.96 -18.90 -31.20
CA ASN A 410 -23.73 -18.29 -32.29
C ASN A 410 -24.21 -16.90 -31.87
N GLU A 411 -24.73 -16.76 -30.69
CA GLU A 411 -25.17 -15.49 -30.08
C GLU A 411 -23.99 -14.50 -30.01
N THR A 412 -22.85 -14.95 -29.51
CA THR A 412 -21.61 -14.14 -29.47
C THR A 412 -21.23 -13.65 -30.89
N LYS A 413 -21.28 -14.52 -31.89
CA LYS A 413 -20.96 -14.15 -33.28
C LYS A 413 -21.96 -13.11 -33.82
N GLN A 414 -23.24 -13.32 -33.58
CA GLN A 414 -24.30 -12.40 -34.05
C GLN A 414 -24.18 -11.05 -33.35
N PHE A 415 -23.94 -11.04 -32.06
CA PHE A 415 -23.71 -9.83 -31.29
C PHE A 415 -22.56 -8.99 -31.90
N PHE A 416 -21.38 -9.56 -32.09
CA PHE A 416 -20.24 -8.80 -32.64
C PHE A 416 -20.45 -8.39 -34.10
N MET A 417 -21.20 -9.16 -34.89
CA MET A 417 -21.57 -8.75 -36.26
C MET A 417 -22.51 -7.54 -36.27
N ARG A 418 -23.46 -7.48 -35.37
CA ARG A 418 -24.36 -6.33 -35.18
C ARG A 418 -23.60 -5.15 -34.62
N GLU A 419 -22.83 -5.36 -33.55
CA GLU A 419 -22.05 -4.33 -32.86
C GLU A 419 -21.02 -3.67 -33.82
N ALA A 420 -20.46 -4.43 -34.77
CA ALA A 420 -19.58 -3.88 -35.80
C ALA A 420 -20.28 -2.87 -36.72
N LYS A 421 -21.62 -2.91 -36.84
CA LYS A 421 -22.42 -1.97 -37.63
C LYS A 421 -22.96 -0.82 -36.78
N GLU A 422 -23.51 -1.13 -35.64
CA GLU A 422 -24.30 -0.21 -34.77
C GLU A 422 -23.44 0.59 -33.82
N ARG A 423 -22.33 0.01 -33.32
CA ARG A 423 -21.41 0.66 -32.36
C ARG A 423 -22.14 1.16 -31.10
N ARG A 424 -23.05 0.37 -30.59
CA ARG A 424 -23.88 0.76 -29.43
C ARG A 424 -23.08 0.78 -28.13
N TYR A 425 -22.26 -0.24 -27.90
CA TYR A 425 -21.47 -0.45 -26.69
C TYR A 425 -19.99 -0.17 -26.89
N LEU A 426 -19.38 -0.71 -27.97
CA LEU A 426 -17.94 -0.64 -28.24
C LEU A 426 -17.62 0.63 -29.06
N LYS A 427 -17.56 1.75 -28.37
CA LYS A 427 -17.17 3.04 -28.97
C LYS A 427 -15.66 3.12 -29.18
N GLY A 428 -15.22 3.79 -30.25
CA GLY A 428 -13.79 3.89 -30.58
C GLY A 428 -13.22 2.66 -31.27
N TYR A 429 -14.10 1.76 -31.78
CA TYR A 429 -13.72 0.56 -32.51
C TYR A 429 -13.99 0.70 -34.03
N GLU A 430 -14.10 1.92 -34.56
CA GLU A 430 -14.50 2.20 -35.98
C GLU A 430 -13.57 1.54 -37.01
N ALA A 431 -12.28 1.38 -36.68
CA ALA A 431 -11.29 0.74 -37.53
C ALA A 431 -11.29 -0.79 -37.46
N TYR A 432 -12.14 -1.42 -36.63
CA TYR A 432 -12.09 -2.85 -36.39
C TYR A 432 -13.32 -3.57 -36.91
N ASP A 433 -13.11 -4.75 -37.55
CA ASP A 433 -14.18 -5.66 -37.93
C ASP A 433 -14.70 -6.48 -36.73
N SER A 434 -15.80 -7.23 -36.91
CA SER A 434 -16.43 -8.03 -35.88
C SER A 434 -15.50 -9.08 -35.25
N ARG A 435 -14.54 -9.63 -36.01
CA ARG A 435 -13.58 -10.63 -35.53
C ARG A 435 -12.50 -10.00 -34.68
N GLN A 436 -12.04 -8.80 -35.05
CA GLN A 436 -11.07 -8.03 -34.29
C GLN A 436 -11.70 -7.55 -32.98
N MET A 437 -12.94 -7.06 -33.03
CA MET A 437 -13.69 -6.66 -31.82
C MET A 437 -13.84 -7.82 -30.84
N ALA A 438 -14.19 -9.02 -31.29
CA ALA A 438 -14.30 -10.21 -30.47
C ALA A 438 -12.96 -10.69 -29.84
N LYS A 439 -11.81 -10.18 -30.31
CA LYS A 439 -10.50 -10.42 -29.67
C LYS A 439 -10.16 -9.38 -28.60
N MET A 440 -10.76 -8.19 -28.70
CA MET A 440 -10.47 -7.03 -27.86
C MET A 440 -11.57 -6.80 -26.81
N ALA A 441 -12.66 -7.57 -26.87
CA ALA A 441 -13.76 -7.57 -25.92
C ALA A 441 -14.18 -9.02 -25.66
N HIS A 442 -14.89 -9.24 -24.54
CA HIS A 442 -15.42 -10.56 -24.19
C HIS A 442 -16.91 -10.45 -23.88
N LEU A 443 -17.71 -11.36 -24.43
CA LEU A 443 -19.12 -11.49 -24.12
C LEU A 443 -19.35 -12.79 -23.35
N GLU A 444 -19.81 -12.66 -22.11
CA GLU A 444 -20.08 -13.79 -21.22
C GLU A 444 -21.57 -13.92 -20.94
N ARG A 445 -22.07 -15.16 -20.87
CA ARG A 445 -23.45 -15.47 -20.48
C ARG A 445 -23.51 -15.80 -19.00
N MET A 446 -24.44 -15.17 -18.28
CA MET A 446 -24.72 -15.42 -16.88
C MET A 446 -25.77 -16.52 -16.69
N GLU A 447 -25.89 -17.07 -15.49
CA GLU A 447 -26.81 -18.16 -15.15
C GLU A 447 -28.28 -17.80 -15.42
N ASP A 448 -28.64 -16.52 -15.23
CA ASP A 448 -29.98 -15.99 -15.50
C ASP A 448 -30.29 -15.83 -17.00
N GLY A 449 -29.34 -16.16 -17.88
CA GLY A 449 -29.43 -16.03 -19.33
C GLY A 449 -29.11 -14.63 -19.87
N SER A 450 -28.85 -13.66 -19.02
CA SER A 450 -28.34 -12.34 -19.43
C SER A 450 -26.89 -12.45 -19.91
N PHE A 451 -26.40 -11.40 -20.57
CA PHE A 451 -25.01 -11.33 -21.01
C PHE A 451 -24.30 -10.13 -20.42
N VAL A 452 -22.96 -10.25 -20.27
CA VAL A 452 -22.09 -9.14 -19.89
C VAL A 452 -20.99 -8.99 -20.94
N LEU A 453 -20.87 -7.77 -21.49
CA LEU A 453 -19.80 -7.40 -22.41
C LEU A 453 -18.70 -6.69 -21.62
N PHE A 454 -17.46 -7.18 -21.75
CA PHE A 454 -16.26 -6.59 -21.18
C PHE A 454 -15.42 -5.97 -22.28
N ASP A 455 -15.14 -4.66 -22.19
CA ASP A 455 -14.38 -3.89 -23.17
C ASP A 455 -12.97 -3.61 -22.64
N TYR A 456 -11.98 -4.31 -23.15
CA TYR A 456 -10.59 -4.20 -22.68
C TYR A 456 -9.81 -3.04 -23.31
N LYS A 457 -10.36 -2.36 -24.31
CA LYS A 457 -9.78 -1.13 -24.85
C LYS A 457 -10.05 0.06 -23.93
N ASN A 458 -11.21 0.07 -23.29
CA ASN A 458 -11.61 1.11 -22.36
C ASN A 458 -11.54 0.56 -20.92
N ARG A 459 -10.50 1.00 -20.18
CA ARG A 459 -10.26 0.58 -18.80
C ARG A 459 -10.38 1.76 -17.86
N ASP A 460 -10.89 1.51 -16.66
CA ASP A 460 -10.86 2.52 -15.62
C ASP A 460 -9.41 2.83 -15.21
N ALA A 461 -9.14 4.11 -14.88
CA ALA A 461 -7.80 4.58 -14.59
C ALA A 461 -7.31 4.19 -13.18
N LEU A 462 -8.23 3.85 -12.26
CA LEU A 462 -7.87 3.57 -10.86
C LEU A 462 -7.47 2.10 -10.67
N PHE A 463 -8.24 1.17 -11.26
CA PHE A 463 -8.05 -0.28 -11.08
C PHE A 463 -7.59 -1.00 -12.36
N GLY A 464 -7.67 -0.34 -13.51
CA GLY A 464 -7.39 -0.93 -14.81
C GLY A 464 -8.40 -2.02 -15.21
N ASN A 465 -9.61 -2.01 -14.65
CA ASN A 465 -10.69 -2.93 -15.01
C ASN A 465 -11.28 -2.57 -16.37
N ALA A 466 -11.77 -3.56 -17.09
CA ALA A 466 -12.51 -3.37 -18.33
C ALA A 466 -13.82 -2.61 -18.06
N ALA A 467 -14.25 -1.78 -19.02
CA ALA A 467 -15.62 -1.30 -19.01
C ALA A 467 -16.57 -2.49 -19.23
N ALA A 468 -17.62 -2.60 -18.41
CA ALA A 468 -18.57 -3.71 -18.44
C ALA A 468 -19.99 -3.22 -18.68
N PHE A 469 -20.71 -3.90 -19.60
CA PHE A 469 -22.07 -3.55 -19.97
C PHE A 469 -22.97 -4.78 -19.82
N SER A 470 -24.05 -4.62 -19.05
CA SER A 470 -25.09 -5.66 -18.98
C SER A 470 -25.97 -5.59 -20.25
N ILE A 471 -26.23 -6.74 -20.85
CA ILE A 471 -26.98 -6.88 -22.09
C ILE A 471 -28.11 -7.88 -21.84
N SER A 472 -29.33 -7.48 -22.11
CA SER A 472 -30.48 -8.37 -21.98
C SER A 472 -30.48 -9.43 -23.10
N GLN A 473 -31.14 -10.55 -22.84
CA GLN A 473 -31.27 -11.64 -23.83
C GLN A 473 -31.92 -11.16 -25.14
N ASP A 474 -32.86 -10.21 -25.08
CA ASP A 474 -33.53 -9.66 -26.24
C ASP A 474 -32.61 -8.76 -27.12
N GLU A 475 -31.47 -8.34 -26.57
CA GLU A 475 -30.46 -7.52 -27.26
C GLU A 475 -29.33 -8.32 -27.89
N ILE A 476 -29.36 -9.64 -27.73
CA ILE A 476 -28.39 -10.57 -28.33
C ILE A 476 -28.89 -11.03 -29.70
#